data_f4bd661e9ff3385c470cf520b4f44918
#
_entry.id   f4bd661e9ff3385c470cf520b4f44918
#
_cell.length_a   1.000
_cell.length_b   1.000
_cell.length_c   1.000
_cell.angle_alpha   90.00
_cell.angle_beta   90.00
_cell.angle_gamma   90.00
#
_symmetry.space_group_name_H-M   'P 1'
#
loop_
_entity.id
_entity.type
_entity.pdbx_description
1 polymer ?
#
loop_
_entity_poly.entity_id
_entity_poly.type
_entity_poly.pdbx_seq_one_letter_code
_entity_poly.pdbx_strand_id
1 'polypeptide(L)'
;MLDKHWVTETNVLLYRVQQRDQLALKILYDLTSTKLLHLITSIVHDSHESEDVLQDVFVNLWQQADKYSGNGSAWGWMCVMARHRSIDKLRRLAVRHHESTDASPELLEQLNIATDNIDNHWIGQCLKQLPLKTQHVILLSYIKGYSHSDLTHLLDTPLGTVKAWIRRGLQELKLCLSA
;
A
#
# COMPACT_ATOMS: atom_id res chain seq x y z
N MET A 1 -2.59 -10.35 -14.43
CA MET A 1 -3.47 -11.14 -13.56
C MET A 1 -2.57 -12.03 -12.72
N LEU A 2 -2.61 -11.91 -11.37
CA LEU A 2 -1.82 -12.82 -10.53
C LEU A 2 -2.48 -14.20 -10.58
N ASP A 3 -1.69 -15.24 -10.89
CA ASP A 3 -2.17 -16.60 -10.94
C ASP A 3 -2.69 -17.01 -9.54
N LYS A 4 -3.85 -17.67 -9.48
CA LYS A 4 -4.41 -18.17 -8.22
C LYS A 4 -3.43 -19.09 -7.48
N HIS A 5 -2.64 -19.86 -8.21
CA HIS A 5 -1.60 -20.72 -7.66
C HIS A 5 -0.53 -19.90 -6.92
N TRP A 6 -0.04 -18.82 -7.52
CA TRP A 6 0.96 -17.95 -6.95
C TRP A 6 0.47 -17.26 -5.65
N VAL A 7 -0.80 -16.82 -5.60
CA VAL A 7 -1.41 -16.26 -4.39
C VAL A 7 -1.50 -17.29 -3.27
N THR A 8 -1.88 -18.53 -3.60
CA THR A 8 -1.95 -19.65 -2.64
C THR A 8 -0.57 -19.97 -2.10
N GLU A 9 0.44 -20.05 -2.97
CA GLU A 9 1.83 -20.33 -2.60
C GLU A 9 2.39 -19.27 -1.65
N THR A 10 2.20 -17.98 -1.93
CA THR A 10 2.64 -16.90 -1.04
C THR A 10 1.95 -16.96 0.32
N ASN A 11 0.67 -17.34 0.38
CA ASN A 11 -0.05 -17.50 1.65
C ASN A 11 0.54 -18.65 2.48
N VAL A 12 0.82 -19.81 1.85
CA VAL A 12 1.42 -20.97 2.52
C VAL A 12 2.82 -20.62 3.05
N LEU A 13 3.64 -19.94 2.23
CA LEU A 13 4.97 -19.52 2.64
C LEU A 13 4.93 -18.56 3.83
N LEU A 14 4.03 -17.57 3.80
CA LEU A 14 3.90 -16.63 4.92
C LEU A 14 3.43 -17.32 6.21
N TYR A 15 2.53 -18.31 6.11
CA TYR A 15 2.15 -19.13 7.25
C TYR A 15 3.35 -19.87 7.86
N ARG A 16 4.25 -20.44 7.02
CA ARG A 16 5.48 -21.08 7.49
C ARG A 16 6.45 -20.06 8.12
N VAL A 17 6.51 -18.83 7.58
CA VAL A 17 7.29 -17.73 8.19
C VAL A 17 6.78 -17.39 9.60
N GLN A 18 5.46 -17.43 9.83
CA GLN A 18 4.89 -17.31 11.19
C GLN A 18 5.43 -18.36 12.16
N GLN A 19 5.70 -19.56 11.64
CA GLN A 19 6.32 -20.65 12.41
C GLN A 19 7.85 -20.54 12.52
N ARG A 20 8.43 -19.38 12.15
CA ARG A 20 9.87 -19.10 12.17
C ARG A 20 10.69 -19.97 11.21
N ASP A 21 10.10 -20.43 10.12
CA ASP A 21 10.78 -21.17 9.06
C ASP A 21 11.62 -20.21 8.19
N GLN A 22 12.93 -20.23 8.37
CA GLN A 22 13.87 -19.38 7.61
C GLN A 22 13.92 -19.76 6.12
N LEU A 23 13.76 -21.04 5.79
CA LEU A 23 13.75 -21.49 4.40
C LEU A 23 12.50 -20.94 3.66
N ALA A 24 11.35 -20.94 4.33
CA ALA A 24 10.13 -20.35 3.77
C ALA A 24 10.29 -18.83 3.54
N LEU A 25 10.98 -18.11 4.43
CA LEU A 25 11.30 -16.69 4.23
C LEU A 25 12.19 -16.50 3.00
N LYS A 26 13.23 -17.33 2.83
CA LYS A 26 14.10 -17.26 1.65
C LYS A 26 13.31 -17.48 0.35
N ILE A 27 12.50 -18.54 0.30
CA ILE A 27 11.67 -18.84 -0.88
C ILE A 27 10.71 -17.67 -1.15
N LEU A 28 10.07 -17.11 -0.12
CA LEU A 28 9.17 -15.96 -0.24
C LEU A 28 9.92 -14.73 -0.78
N TYR A 29 11.15 -14.50 -0.34
CA TYR A 29 12.02 -13.45 -0.87
C TYR A 29 12.29 -13.67 -2.36
N ASP A 30 12.77 -14.85 -2.74
CA ASP A 30 13.10 -15.17 -4.15
C ASP A 30 11.87 -15.01 -5.06
N LEU A 31 10.69 -15.35 -4.57
CA LEU A 31 9.43 -15.29 -5.32
C LEU A 31 8.87 -13.88 -5.48
N THR A 32 9.12 -12.97 -4.52
CA THR A 32 8.37 -11.70 -4.43
C THR A 32 9.23 -10.45 -4.48
N SER A 33 10.55 -10.54 -4.21
CA SER A 33 11.45 -9.38 -4.10
C SER A 33 11.44 -8.48 -5.32
N THR A 34 11.53 -9.02 -6.53
CA THR A 34 11.53 -8.23 -7.77
C THR A 34 10.26 -7.40 -7.93
N LYS A 35 9.08 -8.01 -7.65
CA LYS A 35 7.79 -7.31 -7.76
C LYS A 35 7.63 -6.25 -6.67
N LEU A 36 8.09 -6.54 -5.44
CA LEU A 36 8.09 -5.56 -4.35
C LEU A 36 9.05 -4.41 -4.63
N LEU A 37 10.24 -4.72 -5.16
CA LEU A 37 11.21 -3.68 -5.52
C LEU A 37 10.64 -2.72 -6.58
N HIS A 38 9.97 -3.24 -7.61
CA HIS A 38 9.30 -2.38 -8.60
C HIS A 38 8.23 -1.48 -7.95
N LEU A 39 7.41 -2.03 -7.04
CA LEU A 39 6.44 -1.23 -6.29
C LEU A 39 7.13 -0.14 -5.46
N ILE A 40 8.19 -0.48 -4.73
CA ILE A 40 8.93 0.45 -3.88
C ILE A 40 9.58 1.54 -4.74
N THR A 41 10.26 1.17 -5.84
CA THR A 41 10.93 2.12 -6.73
C THR A 41 9.94 3.09 -7.41
N SER A 42 8.71 2.63 -7.71
CA SER A 42 7.65 3.51 -8.23
C SER A 42 7.18 4.58 -7.23
N ILE A 43 7.51 4.41 -5.94
CA ILE A 43 7.16 5.36 -4.88
C ILE A 43 8.38 6.21 -4.47
N VAL A 44 9.53 5.56 -4.28
CA VAL A 44 10.75 6.21 -3.75
C VAL A 44 11.52 6.95 -4.83
N HIS A 45 11.44 6.48 -6.09
CA HIS A 45 12.13 7.04 -7.26
C HIS A 45 13.67 7.07 -7.18
N ASP A 46 14.25 6.30 -6.26
CA ASP A 46 15.68 6.11 -6.09
C ASP A 46 15.98 4.61 -5.92
N SER A 47 16.90 4.06 -6.69
CA SER A 47 17.20 2.63 -6.70
C SER A 47 17.83 2.16 -5.38
N HIS A 48 18.83 2.91 -4.90
CA HIS A 48 19.56 2.55 -3.69
C HIS A 48 18.65 2.59 -2.45
N GLU A 49 17.90 3.70 -2.31
CA GLU A 49 16.94 3.84 -1.21
C GLU A 49 15.82 2.80 -1.30
N SER A 50 15.45 2.36 -2.51
CA SER A 50 14.45 1.31 -2.72
C SER A 50 14.94 -0.07 -2.26
N GLU A 51 16.21 -0.39 -2.46
CA GLU A 51 16.81 -1.64 -1.99
C GLU A 51 16.86 -1.68 -0.46
N ASP A 52 17.22 -0.56 0.19
CA ASP A 52 17.16 -0.44 1.66
C ASP A 52 15.74 -0.68 2.19
N VAL A 53 14.74 -0.05 1.54
CA VAL A 53 13.34 -0.25 1.91
C VAL A 53 12.90 -1.69 1.71
N LEU A 54 13.34 -2.37 0.65
CA LEU A 54 13.04 -3.78 0.42
C LEU A 54 13.60 -4.66 1.56
N GLN A 55 14.83 -4.42 1.99
CA GLN A 55 15.43 -5.13 3.13
C GLN A 55 14.62 -4.89 4.41
N ASP A 56 14.27 -3.64 4.69
CA ASP A 56 13.43 -3.27 5.83
C ASP A 56 12.07 -4.00 5.81
N VAL A 57 11.46 -4.14 4.63
CA VAL A 57 10.19 -4.88 4.46
C VAL A 57 10.34 -6.32 4.89
N PHE A 58 11.38 -7.04 4.45
CA PHE A 58 11.58 -8.45 4.80
C PHE A 58 11.99 -8.65 6.26
N VAL A 59 12.77 -7.72 6.84
CA VAL A 59 13.06 -7.72 8.29
C VAL A 59 11.78 -7.56 9.09
N ASN A 60 10.93 -6.59 8.72
CA ASN A 60 9.65 -6.38 9.37
C ASN A 60 8.67 -7.53 9.17
N LEU A 61 8.65 -8.13 7.98
CA LEU A 61 7.86 -9.30 7.68
C LEU A 61 8.24 -10.45 8.63
N TRP A 62 9.52 -10.72 8.79
CA TRP A 62 10.00 -11.73 9.73
C TRP A 62 9.60 -11.44 11.18
N GLN A 63 9.71 -10.18 11.60
CA GLN A 63 9.39 -9.77 12.97
C GLN A 63 7.89 -9.79 13.27
N GLN A 64 7.05 -9.46 12.28
CA GLN A 64 5.62 -9.20 12.45
C GLN A 64 4.72 -10.20 11.71
N ALA A 65 5.25 -11.32 11.26
CA ALA A 65 4.49 -12.34 10.54
C ALA A 65 3.27 -12.82 11.33
N ASP A 66 3.36 -12.87 12.66
CA ASP A 66 2.30 -13.21 13.60
C ASP A 66 1.08 -12.28 13.51
N LYS A 67 1.25 -11.04 13.04
CA LYS A 67 0.15 -10.07 12.84
C LYS A 67 -0.68 -10.35 11.58
N TYR A 68 -0.20 -11.19 10.69
CA TYR A 68 -0.99 -11.60 9.53
C TYR A 68 -2.06 -12.60 9.95
N SER A 69 -3.32 -12.19 9.89
CA SER A 69 -4.46 -12.99 10.37
C SER A 69 -4.90 -14.12 9.42
N GLY A 70 -4.27 -14.26 8.25
CA GLY A 70 -4.72 -15.21 7.21
C GLY A 70 -5.96 -14.76 6.42
N ASN A 71 -6.60 -13.65 6.82
CA ASN A 71 -7.78 -13.11 6.15
C ASN A 71 -7.37 -12.25 4.96
N GLY A 72 -7.08 -12.87 3.83
CA GLY A 72 -6.71 -12.15 2.60
C GLY A 72 -5.46 -12.70 1.93
N SER A 73 -4.89 -11.91 1.03
CA SER A 73 -3.67 -12.27 0.31
C SER A 73 -2.42 -11.85 1.09
N ALA A 74 -1.50 -12.80 1.30
CA ALA A 74 -0.17 -12.51 1.82
C ALA A 74 0.54 -11.45 0.97
N TRP A 75 0.44 -11.57 -0.35
CA TRP A 75 0.97 -10.57 -1.28
C TRP A 75 0.39 -9.16 -1.02
N GLY A 76 -0.93 -9.05 -0.88
CA GLY A 76 -1.57 -7.76 -0.56
C GLY A 76 -1.07 -7.18 0.75
N TRP A 77 -0.88 -8.01 1.79
CA TRP A 77 -0.32 -7.58 3.06
C TRP A 77 1.13 -7.10 2.94
N MET A 78 1.96 -7.81 2.16
CA MET A 78 3.33 -7.41 1.85
C MET A 78 3.39 -6.09 1.07
N CYS A 79 2.51 -5.89 0.08
CA CYS A 79 2.41 -4.64 -0.68
C CYS A 79 2.06 -3.45 0.22
N VAL A 80 1.13 -3.61 1.17
CA VAL A 80 0.78 -2.57 2.14
C VAL A 80 1.98 -2.24 3.03
N MET A 81 2.71 -3.25 3.50
CA MET A 81 3.93 -3.05 4.29
C MET A 81 5.01 -2.31 3.50
N ALA A 82 5.29 -2.75 2.27
CA ALA A 82 6.27 -2.13 1.38
C ALA A 82 5.93 -0.65 1.13
N ARG A 83 4.65 -0.38 0.86
CA ARG A 83 4.17 0.97 0.64
C ARG A 83 4.37 1.87 1.87
N HIS A 84 3.97 1.42 3.06
CA HIS A 84 4.16 2.20 4.29
C HIS A 84 5.64 2.51 4.53
N ARG A 85 6.53 1.54 4.33
CA ARG A 85 7.98 1.75 4.47
C ARG A 85 8.54 2.73 3.44
N SER A 86 8.08 2.67 2.20
CA SER A 86 8.47 3.62 1.14
C SER A 86 8.09 5.05 1.51
N ILE A 87 6.88 5.26 2.00
CA ILE A 87 6.39 6.58 2.41
C ILE A 87 7.14 7.10 3.64
N ASP A 88 7.38 6.24 4.64
CA ASP A 88 8.18 6.59 5.82
C ASP A 88 9.61 6.99 5.42
N LYS A 89 10.19 6.32 4.41
CA LYS A 89 11.49 6.68 3.85
C LYS A 89 11.46 8.06 3.20
N LEU A 90 10.48 8.33 2.32
CA LEU A 90 10.32 9.64 1.68
C LEU A 90 10.15 10.78 2.69
N ARG A 91 9.35 10.56 3.74
CA ARG A 91 9.17 11.55 4.82
C ARG A 91 10.49 11.86 5.52
N ARG A 92 11.30 10.84 5.82
CA ARG A 92 12.63 11.04 6.44
C ARG A 92 13.60 11.77 5.50
N LEU A 93 13.57 11.46 4.20
CA LEU A 93 14.39 12.17 3.22
C LEU A 93 13.96 13.64 3.09
N ALA A 94 12.66 13.93 3.02
CA ALA A 94 12.13 15.29 2.96
C ALA A 94 12.54 16.13 4.19
N VAL A 95 12.48 15.58 5.39
CA VAL A 95 12.94 16.25 6.62
C VAL A 95 14.44 16.58 6.56
N ARG A 96 15.27 15.71 5.97
CA ARG A 96 16.70 15.96 5.81
C ARG A 96 17.00 17.07 4.81
N HIS A 97 16.14 17.27 3.80
CA HIS A 97 16.31 18.29 2.76
C HIS A 97 15.62 19.62 3.06
N HIS A 98 15.06 19.83 4.26
CA HIS A 98 14.34 21.06 4.64
C HIS A 98 13.20 21.48 3.70
N GLU A 99 12.66 20.59 2.92
CA GLU A 99 11.49 20.86 2.10
C GLU A 99 10.21 20.60 2.92
N SER A 100 9.64 21.71 3.42
CA SER A 100 8.31 21.73 4.02
C SER A 100 7.30 21.39 2.94
N THR A 101 6.83 20.14 2.92
CA THR A 101 5.66 19.81 2.12
C THR A 101 4.43 20.21 2.92
N ASP A 102 4.10 21.50 2.89
CA ASP A 102 2.76 21.96 3.26
C ASP A 102 1.78 21.33 2.29
N ALA A 103 0.96 20.43 2.80
CA ALA A 103 -0.16 19.85 2.05
C ALA A 103 -1.21 20.94 1.87
N SER A 104 -1.14 21.66 0.76
CA SER A 104 -2.10 22.70 0.43
C SER A 104 -3.42 22.10 -0.10
N PRO A 105 -4.56 22.82 0.05
CA PRO A 105 -5.87 22.41 -0.49
C PRO A 105 -5.90 22.13 -2.00
N GLU A 106 -4.94 22.67 -2.75
CA GLU A 106 -4.74 22.45 -4.19
C GLU A 106 -4.46 20.98 -4.54
N LEU A 107 -4.04 20.15 -3.57
CA LEU A 107 -3.87 18.70 -3.72
C LEU A 107 -5.20 17.99 -4.06
N LEU A 108 -6.34 18.53 -3.65
CA LEU A 108 -7.65 17.93 -3.96
C LEU A 108 -8.03 18.11 -5.44
N GLU A 109 -7.65 19.22 -6.07
CA GLU A 109 -7.86 19.45 -7.50
C GLU A 109 -6.91 18.57 -8.36
N GLN A 110 -5.68 18.35 -7.92
CA GLN A 110 -4.72 17.48 -8.61
C GLN A 110 -5.12 16.00 -8.57
N LEU A 111 -6.00 15.59 -7.66
CA LEU A 111 -6.46 14.19 -7.55
C LEU A 111 -7.40 13.77 -8.69
N ASN A 112 -8.09 14.72 -9.35
CA ASN A 112 -8.87 14.43 -10.55
C ASN A 112 -8.00 13.94 -11.72
N ILE A 113 -6.70 14.26 -11.70
CA ILE A 113 -5.73 13.85 -12.73
C ILE A 113 -5.16 12.46 -12.44
N ALA A 114 -5.11 12.05 -11.17
CA ALA A 114 -4.47 10.79 -10.78
C ALA A 114 -5.30 9.53 -11.13
N THR A 115 -6.61 9.68 -11.37
CA THR A 115 -7.45 8.53 -11.78
C THR A 115 -7.21 8.12 -13.24
N ASP A 116 -6.76 9.05 -14.09
CA ASP A 116 -6.50 8.77 -15.50
C ASP A 116 -5.13 8.08 -15.72
N ASN A 117 -4.23 8.15 -14.73
CA ASN A 117 -2.91 7.49 -14.74
C ASN A 117 -2.89 6.12 -14.02
N ILE A 118 -4.05 5.58 -13.63
CA ILE A 118 -4.10 4.21 -13.15
C ILE A 118 -4.07 3.29 -14.37
N ASP A 119 -2.92 2.66 -14.63
CA ASP A 119 -2.66 1.75 -15.77
C ASP A 119 -3.68 0.61 -15.90
N ASN A 120 -4.53 0.40 -14.92
CA ASN A 120 -5.61 -0.55 -14.94
C ASN A 120 -6.96 0.19 -15.10
N HIS A 121 -7.39 0.34 -16.35
CA HIS A 121 -8.67 0.96 -16.74
C HIS A 121 -9.87 0.46 -15.90
N TRP A 122 -9.89 -0.82 -15.55
CA TRP A 122 -10.96 -1.45 -14.75
C TRP A 122 -11.01 -0.92 -13.31
N ILE A 123 -9.86 -0.81 -12.64
CA ILE A 123 -9.78 -0.23 -11.30
C ILE A 123 -10.22 1.23 -11.32
N GLY A 124 -9.80 2.00 -12.34
CA GLY A 124 -10.20 3.38 -12.52
C GLY A 124 -11.72 3.54 -12.65
N GLN A 125 -12.38 2.66 -13.40
CA GLN A 125 -13.83 2.66 -13.52
C GLN A 125 -14.53 2.33 -12.21
N CYS A 126 -14.07 1.34 -11.46
CA CYS A 126 -14.62 1.00 -10.15
C CYS A 126 -14.42 2.14 -9.12
N LEU A 127 -13.27 2.81 -9.16
CA LEU A 127 -13.01 3.98 -8.31
C LEU A 127 -13.99 5.12 -8.59
N LYS A 128 -14.31 5.39 -9.87
CA LYS A 128 -15.25 6.44 -10.29
C LYS A 128 -16.70 6.18 -9.83
N GLN A 129 -17.04 4.94 -9.48
CA GLN A 129 -18.36 4.60 -8.93
C GLN A 129 -18.51 4.92 -7.44
N LEU A 130 -17.38 5.12 -6.73
CA LEU A 130 -17.42 5.47 -5.31
C LEU A 130 -17.86 6.93 -5.09
N PRO A 131 -18.50 7.24 -3.94
CA PRO A 131 -18.72 8.63 -3.53
C PRO A 131 -17.41 9.40 -3.52
N LEU A 132 -17.38 10.64 -4.02
CA LEU A 132 -16.16 11.45 -4.18
C LEU A 132 -15.28 11.50 -2.92
N LYS A 133 -15.87 11.69 -1.73
CA LYS A 133 -15.14 11.71 -0.46
C LYS A 133 -14.44 10.38 -0.19
N THR A 134 -15.09 9.26 -0.47
CA THR A 134 -14.54 7.91 -0.29
C THR A 134 -13.42 7.65 -1.30
N GLN A 135 -13.64 8.02 -2.55
CA GLN A 135 -12.64 7.94 -3.61
C GLN A 135 -11.38 8.73 -3.23
N HIS A 136 -11.52 10.00 -2.83
CA HIS A 136 -10.39 10.85 -2.43
C HIS A 136 -9.60 10.26 -1.26
N VAL A 137 -10.29 9.81 -0.22
CA VAL A 137 -9.63 9.22 0.97
C VAL A 137 -8.84 7.96 0.59
N ILE A 138 -9.37 7.11 -0.29
CA ILE A 138 -8.66 5.94 -0.79
C ILE A 138 -7.43 6.35 -1.62
N LEU A 139 -7.57 7.29 -2.56
CA LEU A 139 -6.46 7.77 -3.37
C LEU A 139 -5.35 8.40 -2.52
N LEU A 140 -5.71 9.26 -1.57
CA LEU A 140 -4.76 9.88 -0.64
C LEU A 140 -4.05 8.83 0.21
N SER A 141 -4.77 7.84 0.74
CA SER A 141 -4.18 6.79 1.57
C SER A 141 -3.31 5.83 0.73
N TYR A 142 -3.84 5.33 -0.39
CA TYR A 142 -3.21 4.24 -1.13
C TYR A 142 -2.30 4.69 -2.29
N ILE A 143 -2.48 5.87 -2.85
CA ILE A 143 -1.64 6.39 -3.94
C ILE A 143 -0.65 7.43 -3.41
N LYS A 144 -1.11 8.38 -2.60
CA LYS A 144 -0.24 9.43 -2.04
C LYS A 144 0.39 9.06 -0.70
N GLY A 145 -0.09 8.01 -0.03
CA GLY A 145 0.48 7.44 1.17
C GLY A 145 0.22 8.18 2.46
N TYR A 146 -0.81 8.99 2.51
CA TYR A 146 -1.23 9.60 3.76
C TYR A 146 -1.69 8.54 4.76
N SER A 147 -1.20 8.61 5.99
CA SER A 147 -1.72 7.79 7.08
C SER A 147 -3.15 8.22 7.44
N HIS A 148 -3.89 7.35 8.11
CA HIS A 148 -5.23 7.72 8.59
C HIS A 148 -5.20 8.94 9.53
N SER A 149 -4.10 9.14 10.27
CA SER A 149 -3.91 10.32 11.12
C SER A 149 -3.70 11.57 10.28
N ASP A 150 -2.86 11.50 9.22
CA ASP A 150 -2.66 12.64 8.33
C ASP A 150 -3.98 13.05 7.68
N LEU A 151 -4.79 12.06 7.27
CA LEU A 151 -6.10 12.33 6.67
C LEU A 151 -7.10 12.97 7.64
N THR A 152 -7.00 12.71 8.96
CA THR A 152 -7.83 13.43 9.94
C THR A 152 -7.50 14.91 9.98
N HIS A 153 -6.22 15.26 9.94
CA HIS A 153 -5.78 16.66 9.93
C HIS A 153 -6.10 17.34 8.59
N LEU A 154 -5.81 16.65 7.46
CA LEU A 154 -6.02 17.21 6.13
C LEU A 154 -7.49 17.48 5.82
N LEU A 155 -8.40 16.59 6.26
CA LEU A 155 -9.82 16.64 5.94
C LEU A 155 -10.68 17.19 7.09
N ASP A 156 -10.06 17.60 8.18
CA ASP A 156 -10.73 18.00 9.42
C ASP A 156 -11.88 17.02 9.81
N THR A 157 -11.54 15.73 9.81
CA THR A 157 -12.52 14.65 9.94
C THR A 157 -12.05 13.65 11.00
N PRO A 158 -12.94 13.21 11.93
CA PRO A 158 -12.57 12.25 12.96
C PRO A 158 -12.00 10.94 12.40
N LEU A 159 -10.99 10.38 13.07
CA LEU A 159 -10.29 9.15 12.69
C LEU A 159 -11.26 7.98 12.43
N GLY A 160 -12.31 7.85 13.23
CA GLY A 160 -13.32 6.81 13.05
C GLY A 160 -14.04 6.93 11.72
N THR A 161 -14.35 8.16 11.31
CA THR A 161 -15.01 8.45 10.03
C THR A 161 -14.09 8.16 8.84
N VAL A 162 -12.82 8.58 8.90
CA VAL A 162 -11.81 8.28 7.87
C VAL A 162 -11.67 6.76 7.70
N LYS A 163 -11.51 6.02 8.79
CA LYS A 163 -11.43 4.55 8.75
C LYS A 163 -12.69 3.91 8.18
N ALA A 164 -13.86 4.45 8.51
CA ALA A 164 -15.14 3.94 8.00
C ALA A 164 -15.29 4.18 6.49
N TRP A 165 -14.86 5.33 5.97
CA TRP A 165 -14.86 5.62 4.53
C TRP A 165 -13.92 4.69 3.78
N ILE A 166 -12.68 4.52 4.26
CA ILE A 166 -11.70 3.60 3.65
C ILE A 166 -12.26 2.17 3.63
N ARG A 167 -12.75 1.68 4.77
CA ARG A 167 -13.26 0.31 4.88
C ARG A 167 -14.43 0.06 3.92
N ARG A 168 -15.42 0.97 3.88
CA ARG A 168 -16.59 0.84 2.98
C ARG A 168 -16.17 0.92 1.52
N GLY A 169 -15.34 1.90 1.15
CA GLY A 169 -14.90 2.06 -0.22
C GLY A 169 -14.07 0.88 -0.72
N LEU A 170 -13.19 0.30 0.10
CA LEU A 170 -12.46 -0.92 -0.26
C LEU A 170 -13.40 -2.11 -0.44
N GLN A 171 -14.48 -2.18 0.35
CA GLN A 171 -15.47 -3.24 0.20
C GLN A 171 -16.25 -3.10 -1.11
N GLU A 172 -16.68 -1.89 -1.47
CA GLU A 172 -17.35 -1.59 -2.74
C GLU A 172 -16.43 -1.84 -3.94
N LEU A 173 -15.16 -1.40 -3.86
CA LEU A 173 -14.15 -1.71 -4.89
C LEU A 173 -13.97 -3.22 -5.06
N LYS A 174 -13.88 -3.97 -3.97
CA LYS A 174 -13.76 -5.44 -4.04
C LYS A 174 -14.95 -6.07 -4.76
N LEU A 175 -16.16 -5.62 -4.50
CA LEU A 175 -17.37 -6.11 -5.16
C LEU A 175 -17.36 -5.77 -6.66
N CYS A 176 -17.03 -4.52 -7.01
CA CYS A 176 -16.93 -4.08 -8.41
C CYS A 176 -15.86 -4.87 -9.20
N LEU A 177 -14.70 -5.11 -8.59
CA LEU A 177 -13.59 -5.86 -9.23
C LEU A 177 -13.84 -7.36 -9.33
N SER A 178 -14.82 -7.89 -8.60
CA SER A 178 -15.19 -9.32 -8.61
C SER A 178 -16.34 -9.63 -9.56
N ALA A 179 -17.01 -8.61 -10.09
CA ALA A 179 -18.12 -8.72 -11.05
C ALA A 179 -17.59 -8.84 -12.48
#